data_99099b39b581d576d2fe1b51f95ed54f
#
_entry.id   99099b39b581d576d2fe1b51f95ed54f
#
_cell.length_a   1.000
_cell.length_b   1.000
_cell.length_c   1.000
_cell.angle_alpha   90.00
_cell.angle_beta   90.00
_cell.angle_gamma   90.00
#
_symmetry.space_group_name_H-M   'P 1'
#
loop_
_entity.id
_entity.type
_entity.pdbx_description
1 polymer ?
#
loop_
_entity_poly.entity_id
_entity_poly.type
_entity_poly.pdbx_seq_one_letter_code
_entity_poly.pdbx_strand_id
1 'polypeptide(L)'
;MFVLFVEMRLKPGAQAALEKTYTETFRPAISHQEGFRGVELLRPNHEGDQWRLRIAFESHAFQKKWVALDLHQEVWPQMESHFTDYSVNDYTAV
;
A
#
# COMPACT_ATOMS: atom_id res chain seq x y z
N MET A 1 -1.71 17.63 -0.16
CA MET A 1 -1.97 16.25 0.23
C MET A 1 -0.77 15.39 -0.13
N PHE A 2 -0.36 14.54 0.76
CA PHE A 2 0.76 13.61 0.55
C PHE A 2 0.25 12.35 -0.13
N VAL A 3 0.87 11.94 -1.24
CA VAL A 3 0.48 10.73 -1.99
C VAL A 3 1.70 9.83 -2.16
N LEU A 4 1.55 8.57 -1.79
CA LEU A 4 2.60 7.57 -1.88
C LEU A 4 2.17 6.49 -2.88
N PHE A 5 3.08 6.13 -3.77
CA PHE A 5 2.89 4.96 -4.65
C PHE A 5 3.91 3.89 -4.29
N VAL A 6 3.43 2.69 -4.05
CA VAL A 6 4.25 1.49 -3.98
C VAL A 6 4.04 0.75 -5.29
N GLU A 7 5.10 0.57 -6.06
CA GLU A 7 5.05 -0.20 -7.31
C GLU A 7 5.69 -1.55 -7.04
N MET A 8 4.98 -2.64 -7.36
CA MET A 8 5.42 -3.96 -6.96
C MET A 8 5.28 -5.00 -8.05
N ARG A 9 6.20 -5.98 -8.03
CA ARG A 9 6.10 -7.20 -8.81
C ARG A 9 5.72 -8.32 -7.87
N LEU A 10 4.78 -9.16 -8.30
CA LEU A 10 4.28 -10.23 -7.45
C LEU A 10 5.04 -11.54 -7.68
N LYS A 11 5.12 -12.35 -6.64
CA LYS A 11 5.52 -13.74 -6.76
C LYS A 11 4.53 -14.46 -7.67
N PRO A 12 4.98 -15.46 -8.45
CA PRO A 12 4.08 -16.23 -9.31
C PRO A 12 2.89 -16.77 -8.53
N GLY A 13 1.67 -16.54 -9.06
CA GLY A 13 0.45 -17.02 -8.45
C GLY A 13 -0.03 -16.29 -7.21
N ALA A 14 0.62 -15.20 -6.80
CA ALA A 14 0.30 -14.48 -5.56
C ALA A 14 -0.88 -13.51 -5.68
N GLN A 15 -1.44 -13.31 -6.87
CA GLN A 15 -2.44 -12.29 -7.13
C GLN A 15 -3.66 -12.37 -6.19
N ALA A 16 -4.30 -13.53 -6.12
CA ALA A 16 -5.49 -13.70 -5.28
C ALA A 16 -5.17 -13.53 -3.79
N ALA A 17 -4.01 -14.02 -3.35
CA ALA A 17 -3.57 -13.88 -1.97
C ALA A 17 -3.27 -12.43 -1.60
N LEU A 18 -2.67 -11.67 -2.52
CA LEU A 18 -2.43 -10.25 -2.31
C LEU A 18 -3.76 -9.48 -2.17
N GLU A 19 -4.70 -9.72 -3.06
CA GLU A 19 -6.01 -9.04 -3.03
C GLU A 19 -6.75 -9.34 -1.73
N LYS A 20 -6.65 -10.57 -1.24
CA LYS A 20 -7.25 -10.97 0.04
C LYS A 20 -6.58 -10.26 1.22
N THR A 21 -5.26 -10.26 1.28
CA THR A 21 -4.50 -9.57 2.33
C THR A 21 -4.80 -8.08 2.34
N TYR A 22 -4.86 -7.46 1.17
CA TYR A 22 -5.20 -6.05 1.05
C TYR A 22 -6.60 -5.76 1.59
N THR A 23 -7.59 -6.51 1.14
CA THR A 23 -9.01 -6.28 1.49
C THR A 23 -9.30 -6.59 2.95
N GLU A 24 -8.76 -7.69 3.48
CA GLU A 24 -9.09 -8.17 4.82
C GLU A 24 -8.19 -7.63 5.92
N THR A 25 -6.96 -7.24 5.60
CA THR A 25 -5.95 -6.89 6.61
C THR A 25 -5.43 -5.46 6.45
N PHE A 26 -4.89 -5.11 5.28
CA PHE A 26 -4.20 -3.83 5.12
C PHE A 26 -5.17 -2.65 5.03
N ARG A 27 -6.15 -2.73 4.15
CA ARG A 27 -7.12 -1.64 3.96
C ARG A 27 -7.87 -1.30 5.24
N PRO A 28 -8.40 -2.26 6.01
CA PRO A 28 -9.06 -1.94 7.28
C PRO A 28 -8.13 -1.26 8.27
N ALA A 29 -6.87 -1.70 8.36
CA ALA A 29 -5.89 -1.14 9.30
C ALA A 29 -5.56 0.32 8.99
N ILE A 30 -5.22 0.63 7.73
CA ILE A 30 -4.79 1.98 7.34
C ILE A 30 -5.97 2.97 7.32
N SER A 31 -7.18 2.50 6.98
CA SER A 31 -8.34 3.37 6.79
C SER A 31 -8.81 4.08 8.06
N HIS A 32 -8.41 3.60 9.24
CA HIS A 32 -8.78 4.19 10.53
C HIS A 32 -7.73 5.14 11.07
N GLN A 33 -6.66 5.41 10.31
CA GLN A 33 -5.57 6.23 10.80
C GLN A 33 -5.84 7.72 10.68
N GLU A 34 -5.27 8.49 11.61
CA GLU A 34 -5.39 9.95 11.61
C GLU A 34 -4.79 10.53 10.31
N GLY A 35 -5.53 11.44 9.70
CA GLY A 35 -5.11 12.08 8.45
C GLY A 35 -5.25 11.22 7.19
N PHE A 36 -5.77 10.01 7.31
CA PHE A 36 -5.99 9.13 6.16
C PHE A 36 -6.95 9.75 5.16
N ARG A 37 -6.62 9.68 3.85
CA ARG A 37 -7.45 10.22 2.77
C ARG A 37 -7.88 9.16 1.76
N GLY A 38 -7.11 8.11 1.59
CA GLY A 38 -7.51 7.04 0.68
C GLY A 38 -6.42 6.02 0.44
N VAL A 39 -6.84 4.83 0.04
CA VAL A 39 -5.95 3.75 -0.38
C VAL A 39 -6.60 3.00 -1.53
N GLU A 40 -5.79 2.61 -2.50
CA GLU A 40 -6.24 1.81 -3.64
C GLU A 40 -5.16 0.81 -4.02
N LEU A 41 -5.55 -0.42 -4.25
CA LEU A 41 -4.69 -1.42 -4.88
C LEU A 41 -5.06 -1.47 -6.37
N LEU A 42 -4.11 -1.16 -7.23
CA LEU A 42 -4.31 -1.07 -8.66
C LEU A 42 -3.72 -2.28 -9.36
N ARG A 43 -4.60 -3.09 -9.95
CA ARG A 43 -4.19 -4.25 -10.75
C ARG A 43 -3.88 -3.76 -12.16
N PRO A 44 -2.73 -4.11 -12.74
CA PRO A 44 -2.43 -3.74 -14.12
C PRO A 44 -3.39 -4.41 -15.09
N ASN A 45 -3.75 -3.69 -16.15
CA ASN A 45 -4.60 -4.23 -17.21
C ASN A 45 -3.81 -5.02 -18.26
N HIS A 46 -2.48 -4.89 -18.23
CA HIS A 46 -1.60 -5.57 -19.19
C HIS A 46 -0.62 -6.45 -18.45
N GLU A 47 -0.47 -7.68 -18.95
CA GLU A 47 0.47 -8.64 -18.37
C GLU A 47 1.90 -8.10 -18.43
N GLY A 48 2.64 -8.28 -17.34
CA GLY A 48 4.01 -7.80 -17.22
C GLY A 48 4.15 -6.41 -16.59
N ASP A 49 3.09 -5.65 -16.52
CA ASP A 49 3.12 -4.35 -15.84
C ASP A 49 3.08 -4.53 -14.33
N GLN A 50 3.59 -3.53 -13.61
CA GLN A 50 3.64 -3.57 -12.16
C GLN A 50 2.27 -3.25 -11.54
N TRP A 51 2.00 -3.92 -10.43
CA TRP A 51 0.90 -3.53 -9.55
C TRP A 51 1.28 -2.25 -8.82
N ARG A 52 0.28 -1.48 -8.38
CA ARG A 52 0.48 -0.26 -7.60
C ARG A 52 -0.42 -0.22 -6.40
N LEU A 53 0.11 0.30 -5.30
CA LEU A 53 -0.66 0.65 -4.12
C LEU A 53 -0.57 2.16 -3.98
N ARG A 54 -1.71 2.86 -4.08
CA ARG A 54 -1.78 4.30 -3.89
C ARG A 54 -2.29 4.59 -2.50
N ILE A 55 -1.52 5.36 -1.74
CA ILE A 55 -1.87 5.75 -0.37
C ILE A 55 -1.87 7.27 -0.31
N ALA A 56 -2.89 7.85 0.32
CA ALA A 56 -2.99 9.30 0.49
C ALA A 56 -3.27 9.67 1.95
N PHE A 57 -2.53 10.64 2.46
CA PHE A 57 -2.71 11.25 3.77
C PHE A 57 -2.78 12.77 3.61
N GLU A 58 -3.37 13.47 4.59
CA GLU A 58 -3.42 14.94 4.59
C GLU A 58 -2.02 15.54 4.49
N SER A 59 -1.04 14.95 5.18
CA SER A 59 0.34 15.40 5.17
C SER A 59 1.30 14.24 5.35
N HIS A 60 2.57 14.48 5.05
CA HIS A 60 3.63 13.51 5.26
C HIS A 60 3.79 13.14 6.76
N ALA A 61 3.54 14.10 7.65
CA ALA A 61 3.61 13.86 9.10
C ALA A 61 2.63 12.78 9.54
N PHE A 62 1.41 12.76 9.01
CA PHE A 62 0.43 11.72 9.33
C PHE A 62 0.85 10.36 8.77
N GLN A 63 1.41 10.32 7.58
CA GLN A 63 1.92 9.07 7.00
C GLN A 63 3.08 8.50 7.85
N LYS A 64 4.01 9.35 8.30
CA LYS A 64 5.09 8.93 9.19
C LYS A 64 4.56 8.35 10.50
N LYS A 65 3.52 8.97 11.05
CA LYS A 65 2.87 8.51 12.28
C LYS A 65 2.29 7.11 12.10
N TRP A 66 1.64 6.86 10.97
CA TRP A 66 1.14 5.54 10.60
C TRP A 66 2.26 4.49 10.54
N VAL A 67 3.36 4.82 9.85
CA VAL A 67 4.48 3.90 9.69
C VAL A 67 5.14 3.55 11.03
N ALA A 68 5.10 4.47 12.00
CA ALA A 68 5.69 4.26 13.32
C ALA A 68 4.86 3.36 14.25
N LEU A 69 3.60 3.07 13.89
CA LEU A 69 2.73 2.23 14.71
C LEU A 69 3.10 0.75 14.64
N ASP A 70 2.92 0.06 15.76
CA ASP A 70 3.07 -1.40 15.80
C ASP A 70 2.15 -2.09 14.79
N LEU A 71 0.95 -1.55 14.60
CA LEU A 71 0.00 -2.07 13.62
C LEU A 71 0.57 -2.08 12.20
N HIS A 72 1.27 -1.02 11.80
CA HIS A 72 1.94 -0.98 10.49
C HIS A 72 2.98 -2.10 10.38
N GLN A 73 3.76 -2.30 11.45
CA GLN A 73 4.78 -3.34 11.48
C GLN A 73 4.20 -4.75 11.44
N GLU A 74 2.93 -4.90 11.79
CA GLU A 74 2.19 -6.16 11.68
C GLU A 74 1.64 -6.39 10.27
N VAL A 75 1.00 -5.38 9.69
CA VAL A 75 0.23 -5.57 8.44
C VAL A 75 1.07 -5.42 7.18
N TRP A 76 2.09 -4.55 7.20
CA TRP A 76 2.91 -4.33 6.01
C TRP A 76 3.71 -5.57 5.59
N PRO A 77 4.37 -6.31 6.50
CA PRO A 77 5.06 -7.54 6.11
C PRO A 77 4.14 -8.58 5.45
N GLN A 78 2.86 -8.59 5.80
CA GLN A 78 1.90 -9.49 5.17
C GLN A 78 1.67 -9.12 3.70
N MET A 79 1.65 -7.82 3.39
CA MET A 79 1.61 -7.35 2.01
C MET A 79 2.91 -7.70 1.27
N GLU A 80 4.05 -7.39 1.87
CA GLU A 80 5.37 -7.64 1.29
C GLU A 80 5.60 -9.12 0.98
N SER A 81 5.01 -10.02 1.75
CA SER A 81 5.19 -11.45 1.56
C SER A 81 4.76 -11.93 0.17
N HIS A 82 3.95 -11.14 -0.54
CA HIS A 82 3.46 -11.47 -1.87
C HIS A 82 4.33 -10.89 -2.99
N PHE A 83 5.33 -10.06 -2.66
CA PHE A 83 6.15 -9.35 -3.65
C PHE A 83 7.48 -10.06 -3.87
N THR A 84 8.00 -9.98 -5.11
CA THR A 84 9.39 -10.30 -5.39
C THR A 84 10.28 -9.09 -5.16
N ASP A 85 9.79 -7.91 -5.54
CA ASP A 85 10.45 -6.62 -5.31
C ASP A 85 9.41 -5.50 -5.33
N TYR A 86 9.79 -4.33 -4.81
CA TYR A 86 8.95 -3.14 -4.88
C TYR A 86 9.80 -1.88 -4.75
N SER A 87 9.24 -0.77 -5.22
CA SER A 87 9.81 0.56 -5.05
C SER A 87 8.75 1.51 -4.56
N VAL A 88 9.19 2.60 -3.92
CA VAL A 88 8.30 3.60 -3.31
C VAL A 88 8.65 4.97 -3.87
N ASN A 89 7.62 5.72 -4.29
CA ASN A 89 7.75 7.10 -4.73
C ASN A 89 6.64 7.93 -4.07
N ASP A 90 6.97 9.14 -3.64
CA ASP A 90 5.97 10.01 -3.05
C ASP A 90 5.84 11.32 -3.82
N TYR A 91 4.68 11.96 -3.65
CA TYR A 91 4.28 13.15 -4.37
C TYR A 91 3.45 14.06 -3.48
N THR A 92 3.42 15.33 -3.83
CA THR A 92 2.49 16.29 -3.23
C THR A 92 1.41 16.59 -4.26
N ALA A 93 0.14 16.34 -3.92
CA ALA A 93 -0.99 16.72 -4.77
C ALA A 93 -1.25 18.21 -4.59
N VAL A 94 -1.24 18.95 -5.67
CA VAL A 94 -1.44 20.41 -5.70
C VAL A 94 -2.87 20.79 -6.06
#